data_1ca39ae2d45bf758d197749aacd6d4d3
#
_entry.id   1ca39ae2d45bf758d197749aacd6d4d3
#
_cell.length_a   1.000
_cell.length_b   1.000
_cell.length_c   1.000
_cell.angle_alpha   90.00
_cell.angle_beta   90.00
_cell.angle_gamma   90.00
#
_symmetry.space_group_name_H-M   'P 1'
#
loop_
_entity.id
_entity.type
_entity.pdbx_description
1 polymer ?
#
loop_
_entity_poly.entity_id
_entity_poly.type
_entity_poly.pdbx_seq_one_letter_code
_entity_poly.pdbx_strand_id
1 'polypeptide(L)'
;MTDKELTKFRKDNIGYIFQQYFLLPNLNVDKNVKMGADLAGNKNHREIIDAVGLLNKLNKYPHKLSGGEQQRVSVARALAKNPKILNLDEPAGALDEKTGRSVLDYIVRLKKQLGFTMVMVTHNQNIAQMAYTVIRMNSGNVIDEYRNE
;
A
#
# COMPACT_ATOMS: atom_id res chain seq x y z
N MET A 1 21.24 -15.49 -6.12
CA MET A 1 20.80 -14.91 -4.82
C MET A 1 20.30 -16.05 -3.94
N THR A 2 20.81 -16.17 -2.73
CA THR A 2 20.35 -17.16 -1.75
C THR A 2 19.00 -16.77 -1.16
N ASP A 3 18.31 -17.73 -0.50
CA ASP A 3 17.01 -17.44 0.16
C ASP A 3 17.16 -16.36 1.24
N LYS A 4 18.29 -16.35 1.95
CA LYS A 4 18.60 -15.33 2.95
C LYS A 4 18.76 -13.93 2.33
N GLU A 5 19.44 -13.86 1.20
CA GLU A 5 19.63 -12.60 0.45
C GLU A 5 18.31 -12.11 -0.12
N LEU A 6 17.45 -12.99 -0.65
CA LEU A 6 16.11 -12.66 -1.13
C LEU A 6 15.23 -12.11 0.00
N THR A 7 15.26 -12.76 1.16
CA THR A 7 14.49 -12.32 2.33
C THR A 7 14.93 -10.92 2.76
N LYS A 8 16.23 -10.68 2.82
CA LYS A 8 16.78 -9.35 3.14
C LYS A 8 16.38 -8.31 2.10
N PHE A 9 16.50 -8.65 0.81
CA PHE A 9 16.13 -7.76 -0.29
C PHE A 9 14.65 -7.32 -0.19
N ARG A 10 13.74 -8.27 0.03
CA ARG A 10 12.31 -7.98 0.19
C ARG A 10 12.05 -7.09 1.40
N LYS A 11 12.67 -7.41 2.53
CA LYS A 11 12.56 -6.62 3.75
C LYS A 11 13.00 -5.17 3.55
N ASP A 12 14.13 -4.98 2.88
CA ASP A 12 14.76 -3.67 2.74
C ASP A 12 14.15 -2.80 1.61
N ASN A 13 13.54 -3.43 0.60
CA ASN A 13 13.17 -2.73 -0.63
C ASN A 13 11.69 -2.80 -1.01
N ILE A 14 10.94 -3.79 -0.54
CA ILE A 14 9.57 -4.05 -1.03
C ILE A 14 8.55 -3.88 0.08
N GLY A 15 7.54 -3.05 -0.16
CA GLY A 15 6.31 -3.01 0.62
C GLY A 15 5.18 -3.71 -0.12
N TYR A 16 4.26 -4.32 0.63
CA TYR A 16 3.11 -5.01 0.09
C TYR A 16 1.82 -4.46 0.68
N ILE A 17 0.83 -4.26 -0.19
CA ILE A 17 -0.55 -3.92 0.18
C ILE A 17 -1.46 -4.94 -0.48
N PHE A 18 -2.31 -5.57 0.32
CA PHE A 18 -3.22 -6.63 -0.11
C PHE A 18 -4.67 -6.15 -0.08
N GLN A 19 -5.56 -6.87 -0.77
CA GLN A 19 -7.00 -6.67 -0.69
C GLN A 19 -7.51 -6.83 0.73
N GLN A 20 -7.02 -7.82 1.46
CA GLN A 20 -7.21 -7.97 2.91
C GLN A 20 -6.15 -7.11 3.61
N TYR A 21 -6.56 -6.38 4.63
CA TYR A 21 -5.70 -5.35 5.23
C TYR A 21 -4.61 -5.91 6.15
N PHE A 22 -4.80 -7.10 6.70
CA PHE A 22 -3.86 -7.79 7.60
C PHE A 22 -3.37 -6.93 8.77
N LEU A 23 -4.25 -6.09 9.29
CA LEU A 23 -3.94 -5.33 10.50
C LEU A 23 -4.00 -6.24 11.72
N LEU A 24 -3.13 -5.96 12.70
CA LEU A 24 -3.17 -6.65 13.98
C LEU A 24 -4.33 -6.09 14.80
N PRO A 25 -5.36 -6.91 15.12
CA PRO A 25 -6.60 -6.41 15.70
C PRO A 25 -6.45 -5.93 17.14
N ASN A 26 -5.41 -6.36 17.83
CA ASN A 26 -5.09 -5.98 19.20
C ASN A 26 -4.12 -4.80 19.32
N LEU A 27 -3.75 -4.20 18.18
CA LEU A 27 -2.95 -2.97 18.13
C LEU A 27 -3.78 -1.83 17.52
N ASN A 28 -3.61 -0.62 18.05
CA ASN A 28 -4.22 0.58 17.50
C ASN A 28 -3.54 1.03 16.19
N VAL A 29 -4.02 2.10 15.59
CA VAL A 29 -3.45 2.68 14.35
C VAL A 29 -1.97 3.00 14.53
N ASP A 30 -1.62 3.72 15.58
CA ASP A 30 -0.24 4.14 15.85
C ASP A 30 0.72 2.95 15.92
N LYS A 31 0.35 1.92 16.65
CA LYS A 31 1.18 0.72 16.86
C LYS A 31 1.25 -0.17 15.61
N ASN A 32 0.15 -0.28 14.86
CA ASN A 32 0.17 -1.02 13.59
C ASN A 32 1.19 -0.40 12.61
N VAL A 33 1.17 0.92 12.47
CA VAL A 33 2.09 1.63 11.56
C VAL A 33 3.52 1.62 12.11
N LYS A 34 3.69 1.84 13.41
CA LYS A 34 5.01 1.82 14.08
C LYS A 34 5.73 0.49 13.86
N MET A 35 5.00 -0.60 13.81
CA MET A 35 5.58 -1.93 13.56
C MET A 35 6.31 -1.99 12.20
N GLY A 36 5.75 -1.38 11.16
CA GLY A 36 6.44 -1.24 9.87
C GLY A 36 7.64 -0.30 9.94
N ALA A 37 7.48 0.81 10.64
CA ALA A 37 8.55 1.79 10.84
C ALA A 37 9.75 1.21 11.60
N ASP A 38 9.52 0.42 12.63
CA ASP A 38 10.58 -0.19 13.44
C ASP A 38 11.46 -1.14 12.61
N LEU A 39 10.88 -1.82 11.61
CA LEU A 39 11.65 -2.69 10.70
C LEU A 39 12.72 -1.94 9.90
N ALA A 40 12.50 -0.66 9.63
CA ALA A 40 13.41 0.19 8.85
C ALA A 40 14.16 1.22 9.72
N GLY A 41 13.96 1.20 11.03
CA GLY A 41 14.51 2.22 11.92
C GLY A 41 13.92 3.62 11.69
N ASN A 42 12.74 3.71 11.09
CA ASN A 42 12.06 4.97 10.85
C ASN A 42 11.40 5.50 12.12
N LYS A 43 11.77 6.70 12.54
CA LYS A 43 11.22 7.35 13.75
C LYS A 43 10.07 8.32 13.45
N ASN A 44 9.70 8.46 12.17
CA ASN A 44 8.72 9.45 11.70
C ASN A 44 7.42 8.82 11.20
N HIS A 45 7.00 7.69 11.78
CA HIS A 45 5.80 6.97 11.34
C HIS A 45 4.51 7.81 11.45
N ARG A 46 4.44 8.75 12.37
CA ARG A 46 3.27 9.63 12.52
C ARG A 46 3.11 10.62 11.36
N GLU A 47 4.19 11.02 10.73
CA GLU A 47 4.13 11.83 9.51
C GLU A 47 3.42 11.08 8.38
N ILE A 48 3.66 9.77 8.27
CA ILE A 48 2.99 8.93 7.29
C ILE A 48 1.52 8.72 7.65
N ILE A 49 1.20 8.54 8.93
CA ILE A 49 -0.20 8.47 9.40
C ILE A 49 -0.94 9.76 9.07
N ASP A 50 -0.32 10.90 9.28
CA ASP A 50 -0.88 12.20 8.89
C ASP A 50 -1.12 12.29 7.38
N ALA A 51 -0.16 11.85 6.59
CA ALA A 51 -0.23 11.85 5.13
C ALA A 51 -1.37 10.99 4.57
N VAL A 52 -1.81 9.96 5.28
CA VAL A 52 -2.99 9.16 4.92
C VAL A 52 -4.28 9.64 5.61
N GLY A 53 -4.23 10.77 6.31
CA GLY A 53 -5.40 11.41 6.90
C GLY A 53 -5.94 10.77 8.17
N LEU A 54 -5.10 10.09 8.95
CA LEU A 54 -5.53 9.33 10.14
C LEU A 54 -4.90 9.80 11.45
N LEU A 55 -4.28 10.98 11.47
CA LEU A 55 -3.61 11.48 12.68
C LEU A 55 -4.58 11.65 13.87
N ASN A 56 -5.85 11.94 13.59
CA ASN A 56 -6.90 12.04 14.62
C ASN A 56 -7.44 10.69 15.09
N LYS A 57 -6.92 9.57 14.59
CA LYS A 57 -7.38 8.21 14.90
C LYS A 57 -6.28 7.30 15.41
N LEU A 58 -5.19 7.85 15.94
CA LEU A 58 -4.03 7.09 16.42
C LEU A 58 -4.38 6.01 17.43
N ASN A 59 -5.34 6.25 18.30
CA ASN A 59 -5.73 5.36 19.40
C ASN A 59 -6.86 4.40 19.02
N LYS A 60 -7.37 4.45 17.78
CA LYS A 60 -8.43 3.56 17.32
C LYS A 60 -7.88 2.18 16.95
N TYR A 61 -8.64 1.16 17.29
CA TYR A 61 -8.36 -0.23 16.89
C TYR A 61 -9.03 -0.55 15.55
N PRO A 62 -8.54 -1.55 14.79
CA PRO A 62 -9.08 -1.86 13.46
C PRO A 62 -10.61 -2.03 13.41
N HIS A 63 -11.21 -2.67 14.43
CA HIS A 63 -12.66 -2.88 14.45
C HIS A 63 -13.49 -1.59 14.61
N LYS A 64 -12.86 -0.47 14.92
CA LYS A 64 -13.48 0.86 15.00
C LYS A 64 -13.23 1.71 13.76
N LEU A 65 -12.61 1.14 12.74
CA LEU A 65 -12.28 1.84 11.50
C LEU A 65 -13.15 1.32 10.35
N SER A 66 -13.48 2.22 9.41
CA SER A 66 -14.06 1.82 8.12
C SER A 66 -13.07 0.98 7.31
N GLY A 67 -13.56 0.28 6.28
CA GLY A 67 -12.70 -0.48 5.38
C GLY A 67 -11.64 0.39 4.71
N GLY A 68 -12.00 1.57 4.24
CA GLY A 68 -11.07 2.53 3.64
C GLY A 68 -10.03 3.04 4.62
N GLU A 69 -10.43 3.30 5.87
CA GLU A 69 -9.50 3.68 6.93
C GLU A 69 -8.52 2.55 7.27
N GLN A 70 -9.02 1.31 7.38
CA GLN A 70 -8.17 0.14 7.58
C GLN A 70 -7.14 -0.01 6.46
N GLN A 71 -7.56 0.15 5.20
CA GLN A 71 -6.64 0.08 4.07
C GLN A 71 -5.60 1.20 4.13
N ARG A 72 -5.99 2.40 4.51
CA ARG A 72 -5.03 3.50 4.69
C ARG A 72 -4.02 3.23 5.82
N VAL A 73 -4.41 2.57 6.89
CA VAL A 73 -3.47 2.10 7.93
C VAL A 73 -2.47 1.09 7.34
N SER A 74 -2.96 0.14 6.54
CA SER A 74 -2.12 -0.83 5.84
C SER A 74 -1.12 -0.15 4.90
N VAL A 75 -1.57 0.86 4.16
CA VAL A 75 -0.71 1.70 3.30
C VAL A 75 0.36 2.40 4.12
N ALA A 76 -0.02 3.04 5.20
CA ALA A 76 0.92 3.75 6.07
C ALA A 76 1.96 2.80 6.68
N ARG A 77 1.54 1.62 7.12
CA ARG A 77 2.45 0.59 7.65
C ARG A 77 3.48 0.14 6.61
N ALA A 78 3.03 -0.12 5.38
CA ALA A 78 3.92 -0.53 4.29
C ALA A 78 4.91 0.59 3.93
N LEU A 79 4.46 1.83 3.85
CA LEU A 79 5.29 2.98 3.50
C LEU A 79 6.24 3.39 4.64
N ALA A 80 5.89 3.11 5.89
CA ALA A 80 6.76 3.35 7.04
C ALA A 80 8.06 2.53 6.99
N LYS A 81 8.09 1.45 6.23
CA LYS A 81 9.31 0.66 5.93
C LYS A 81 10.27 1.35 4.95
N ASN A 82 9.90 2.50 4.39
CA ASN A 82 10.65 3.19 3.34
C ASN A 82 10.97 2.28 2.13
N PRO A 83 9.97 1.62 1.53
CA PRO A 83 10.21 0.72 0.41
C PRO A 83 10.63 1.48 -0.85
N LYS A 84 11.44 0.87 -1.69
CA LYS A 84 11.74 1.37 -3.04
C LYS A 84 10.65 0.97 -4.05
N ILE A 85 10.01 -0.16 -3.80
CA ILE A 85 8.95 -0.73 -4.63
C ILE A 85 7.75 -1.03 -3.72
N LEU A 86 6.58 -0.54 -4.11
CA LEU A 86 5.32 -0.86 -3.45
C LEU A 86 4.49 -1.74 -4.37
N ASN A 87 4.28 -2.98 -3.94
CA ASN A 87 3.40 -3.92 -4.63
C ASN A 87 1.99 -3.85 -4.04
N LEU A 88 1.01 -3.64 -4.90
CA LEU A 88 -0.39 -3.58 -4.53
C LEU A 88 -1.15 -4.71 -5.24
N ASP A 89 -1.79 -5.57 -4.46
CA ASP A 89 -2.59 -6.67 -4.98
C ASP A 89 -4.06 -6.39 -4.71
N GLU A 90 -4.78 -5.95 -5.74
CA GLU A 90 -6.18 -5.53 -5.67
C GLU A 90 -6.47 -4.61 -4.47
N PRO A 91 -5.76 -3.47 -4.32
CA PRO A 91 -5.80 -2.68 -3.09
C PRO A 91 -7.16 -2.06 -2.78
N ALA A 92 -8.04 -1.97 -3.77
CA ALA A 92 -9.39 -1.44 -3.63
C ALA A 92 -10.48 -2.52 -3.78
N GLY A 93 -10.10 -3.79 -3.90
CA GLY A 93 -11.04 -4.87 -4.25
C GLY A 93 -12.14 -5.13 -3.23
N ALA A 94 -11.89 -4.87 -1.94
CA ALA A 94 -12.87 -5.05 -0.87
C ALA A 94 -13.65 -3.76 -0.53
N LEU A 95 -13.42 -2.68 -1.27
CA LEU A 95 -14.01 -1.36 -1.03
C LEU A 95 -15.03 -1.02 -2.10
N ASP A 96 -16.03 -0.19 -1.75
CA ASP A 96 -16.85 0.45 -2.76
C ASP A 96 -16.01 1.34 -3.67
N GLU A 97 -16.50 1.64 -4.87
CA GLU A 97 -15.72 2.32 -5.91
C GLU A 97 -15.19 3.69 -5.44
N LYS A 98 -16.03 4.48 -4.80
CA LYS A 98 -15.68 5.83 -4.32
C LYS A 98 -14.59 5.77 -3.23
N THR A 99 -14.74 4.89 -2.27
CA THR A 99 -13.77 4.69 -1.17
C THR A 99 -12.46 4.14 -1.71
N GLY A 100 -12.53 3.15 -2.59
CA GLY A 100 -11.35 2.57 -3.24
C GLY A 100 -10.56 3.60 -4.04
N ARG A 101 -11.25 4.45 -4.79
CA ARG A 101 -10.63 5.54 -5.54
C ARG A 101 -9.92 6.52 -4.61
N SER A 102 -10.57 6.90 -3.52
CA SER A 102 -9.98 7.80 -2.52
C SER A 102 -8.69 7.23 -1.91
N VAL A 103 -8.67 5.93 -1.57
CA VAL A 103 -7.45 5.27 -1.06
C VAL A 103 -6.34 5.30 -2.09
N LEU A 104 -6.64 4.99 -3.35
CA LEU A 104 -5.65 5.03 -4.44
C LEU A 104 -5.11 6.45 -4.67
N ASP A 105 -5.93 7.48 -4.55
CA ASP A 105 -5.49 8.87 -4.66
C ASP A 105 -4.48 9.24 -3.56
N TYR A 106 -4.67 8.74 -2.33
CA TYR A 106 -3.67 8.87 -1.26
C TYR A 106 -2.34 8.22 -1.66
N ILE A 107 -2.39 7.00 -2.18
CA ILE A 107 -1.18 6.26 -2.59
C ILE A 107 -0.43 6.99 -3.71
N VAL A 108 -1.14 7.45 -4.73
CA VAL A 108 -0.54 8.22 -5.84
C VAL A 108 0.10 9.52 -5.36
N ARG A 109 -0.54 10.22 -4.44
CA ARG A 109 0.01 11.42 -3.83
C ARG A 109 1.29 11.12 -3.06
N LEU A 110 1.29 10.07 -2.25
CA LEU A 110 2.46 9.64 -1.50
C LEU A 110 3.59 9.16 -2.42
N LYS A 111 3.27 8.51 -3.54
CA LYS A 111 4.26 8.16 -4.56
C LYS A 111 5.01 9.39 -5.07
N LYS A 112 4.31 10.48 -5.34
CA LYS A 112 4.93 11.73 -5.79
C LYS A 112 5.83 12.35 -4.72
N GLN A 113 5.44 12.24 -3.45
CA GLN A 113 6.22 12.81 -2.34
C GLN A 113 7.43 11.95 -1.96
N LEU A 114 7.29 10.63 -1.95
CA LEU A 114 8.31 9.71 -1.44
C LEU A 114 9.16 9.06 -2.54
N GLY A 115 8.71 9.07 -3.78
CA GLY A 115 9.51 8.64 -4.93
C GLY A 115 9.65 7.12 -5.11
N PHE A 116 8.78 6.30 -4.50
CA PHE A 116 8.81 4.86 -4.71
C PHE A 116 8.22 4.46 -6.07
N THR A 117 8.60 3.27 -6.56
CA THR A 117 7.97 2.65 -7.73
C THR A 117 6.75 1.85 -7.28
N MET A 118 5.66 1.97 -8.01
CA MET A 118 4.41 1.28 -7.69
C MET A 118 4.10 0.24 -8.75
N VAL A 119 3.86 -1.00 -8.32
CA VAL A 119 3.38 -2.09 -9.16
C VAL A 119 2.03 -2.54 -8.63
N MET A 120 0.99 -2.50 -9.45
CA MET A 120 -0.36 -2.83 -9.02
C MET A 120 -0.95 -3.93 -9.88
N VAL A 121 -1.51 -4.94 -9.24
CA VAL A 121 -2.31 -5.98 -9.89
C VAL A 121 -3.77 -5.63 -9.69
N THR A 122 -4.53 -5.54 -10.77
CA THR A 122 -5.97 -5.29 -10.72
C THR A 122 -6.67 -5.89 -11.93
N HIS A 123 -7.92 -6.31 -11.76
CA HIS A 123 -8.81 -6.67 -12.86
C HIS A 123 -9.78 -5.51 -13.20
N ASN A 124 -9.71 -4.40 -12.50
CA ASN A 124 -10.55 -3.24 -12.74
C ASN A 124 -9.89 -2.31 -13.77
N GLN A 125 -10.54 -2.18 -14.94
CA GLN A 125 -10.01 -1.38 -16.05
C GLN A 125 -9.92 0.12 -15.71
N ASN A 126 -10.87 0.65 -14.93
CA ASN A 126 -10.85 2.05 -14.53
C ASN A 126 -9.64 2.37 -13.63
N ILE A 127 -9.27 1.43 -12.78
CA ILE A 127 -8.08 1.55 -11.93
C ILE A 127 -6.82 1.41 -12.78
N ALA A 128 -6.78 0.49 -13.72
CA ALA A 128 -5.64 0.30 -14.62
C ALA A 128 -5.31 1.57 -15.42
N GLN A 129 -6.30 2.38 -15.75
CA GLN A 129 -6.10 3.66 -16.45
C GLN A 129 -5.34 4.70 -15.63
N MET A 130 -5.22 4.52 -14.32
CA MET A 130 -4.40 5.40 -13.47
C MET A 130 -2.89 5.14 -13.60
N ALA A 131 -2.50 3.99 -14.13
CA ALA A 131 -1.10 3.61 -14.28
C ALA A 131 -0.49 4.26 -15.53
N TYR A 132 0.81 4.55 -15.45
CA TYR A 132 1.57 5.06 -16.62
C TYR A 132 1.74 3.97 -17.67
N THR A 133 2.09 2.76 -17.26
CA THR A 133 2.21 1.59 -18.12
C THR A 133 1.25 0.50 -17.65
N VAL A 134 0.54 -0.10 -18.57
CA VAL A 134 -0.37 -1.22 -18.32
C VAL A 134 0.12 -2.45 -19.08
N ILE A 135 0.26 -3.56 -18.35
CA ILE A 135 0.59 -4.87 -18.90
C ILE A 135 -0.64 -5.75 -18.71
N ARG A 136 -1.23 -6.20 -19.82
CA ARG A 136 -2.38 -7.12 -19.77
C ARG A 136 -1.90 -8.55 -19.84
N MET A 137 -2.40 -9.37 -18.94
CA MET A 137 -2.03 -10.77 -18.85
C MET A 137 -3.26 -11.67 -18.95
N ASN A 138 -3.07 -12.83 -19.53
CA ASN A 138 -4.05 -13.90 -19.56
C ASN A 138 -3.35 -15.24 -19.41
N SER A 139 -3.82 -16.05 -18.45
CA SER A 139 -3.28 -17.40 -18.18
C SER A 139 -1.76 -17.44 -18.06
N GLY A 140 -1.19 -16.44 -17.36
CA GLY A 140 0.25 -16.35 -17.13
C GLY A 140 1.06 -15.76 -18.28
N ASN A 141 0.42 -15.40 -19.39
CA ASN A 141 1.08 -14.82 -20.55
C ASN A 141 0.74 -13.34 -20.72
N VAL A 142 1.72 -12.56 -21.13
CA VAL A 142 1.51 -11.16 -21.52
C VAL A 142 0.85 -11.15 -22.89
N ILE A 143 -0.32 -10.49 -23.01
CA ILE A 143 -1.07 -10.37 -24.25
C ILE A 143 -1.03 -8.97 -24.86
N ASP A 144 -0.73 -7.96 -24.05
CA ASP A 144 -0.66 -6.57 -24.49
C ASP A 144 0.14 -5.73 -23.50
N GLU A 145 0.76 -4.67 -24.00
CA GLU A 145 1.44 -3.66 -23.20
C GLU A 145 1.24 -2.29 -23.85
N TYR A 146 0.79 -1.32 -23.07
CA TYR A 146 0.60 0.04 -23.57
C TYR A 146 0.85 1.08 -22.47
N ARG A 147 1.08 2.31 -22.88
CA ARG A 147 1.22 3.46 -21.99
C ARG A 147 -0.01 4.34 -22.04
N ASN A 148 -0.46 4.79 -20.89
CA ASN A 148 -1.50 5.81 -20.80
C ASN A 148 -0.86 7.19 -20.97
N GLU A 149 -1.52 8.02 -21.74
CA GLU A 149 -1.11 9.42 -21.90
C GLU A 149 -1.63 10.32 -20.77
#